data_864afe62dd84da0af5039364783a63ae
#
_entry.id   864afe62dd84da0af5039364783a63ae
#
_cell.length_a   1.000
_cell.length_b   1.000
_cell.length_c   1.000
_cell.angle_alpha   90.00
_cell.angle_beta   90.00
_cell.angle_gamma   90.00
#
_symmetry.space_group_name_H-M   'P 1'
#
loop_
_entity.id
_entity.type
_entity.pdbx_description
1 polymer ?
#
loop_
_entity_poly.entity_id
_entity_poly.type
_entity_poly.pdbx_seq_one_letter_code
_entity_poly.pdbx_strand_id
1 'polypeptide(L)'
;KKYTTIENRSELGAWALLFHDIAKPQTADWNEEGGFHTFYGHDKQGAKLVLDNYNNEVGPFEFSKKELQSIAWTTDNHLGKFWEMTKPMKVSAMRNNENWPMLVEVVTGDTMGIRRGGDEQLAARIEQINEITEKVNEQKAKTGNRPQGFAKQVIQELNVKNQEISIALNEIEELVSTGQVQSYDEALGVLKTKRNA
;
A
#
# COMPACT_ATOMS: atom_id res chain seq x y z
N LYS A 1 20.63 -7.84 -17.81
CA LYS A 1 20.68 -6.39 -18.11
C LYS A 1 19.35 -5.79 -18.58
N LYS A 2 18.41 -6.62 -19.11
CA LYS A 2 17.10 -6.13 -19.64
C LYS A 2 16.11 -5.73 -18.53
N TYR A 3 16.33 -6.13 -17.28
CA TYR A 3 15.40 -5.98 -16.17
C TYR A 3 15.92 -5.08 -15.03
N THR A 4 17.04 -4.38 -15.23
CA THR A 4 17.71 -3.63 -14.16
C THR A 4 17.42 -2.13 -14.16
N THR A 5 16.69 -1.62 -15.14
CA THR A 5 16.34 -0.20 -15.21
C THR A 5 14.82 -0.05 -15.18
N ILE A 6 14.28 0.34 -14.03
CA ILE A 6 12.95 0.95 -13.97
C ILE A 6 13.15 2.40 -14.35
N GLU A 7 12.68 2.78 -15.54
CA GLU A 7 12.67 4.17 -15.96
C GLU A 7 11.83 4.99 -14.96
N ASN A 8 12.34 6.16 -14.58
CA ASN A 8 11.70 7.09 -13.63
C ASN A 8 11.55 6.59 -12.17
N ARG A 9 12.39 5.67 -11.72
CA ARG A 9 12.41 5.28 -10.30
C ARG A 9 12.90 6.45 -9.43
N SER A 10 12.17 6.71 -8.34
CA SER A 10 12.58 7.67 -7.34
C SER A 10 13.79 7.14 -6.52
N GLU A 11 14.61 8.05 -5.98
CA GLU A 11 15.71 7.65 -5.09
C GLU A 11 15.17 6.89 -3.86
N LEU A 12 14.10 7.40 -3.27
CA LEU A 12 13.46 6.76 -2.12
C LEU A 12 12.86 5.39 -2.47
N GLY A 13 12.30 5.24 -3.68
CA GLY A 13 11.84 3.97 -4.21
C GLY A 13 12.97 2.95 -4.38
N ALA A 14 14.18 3.41 -4.71
CA ALA A 14 15.36 2.55 -4.75
C ALA A 14 15.73 2.00 -3.38
N TRP A 15 15.68 2.85 -2.34
CA TRP A 15 15.90 2.43 -0.96
C TRP A 15 14.80 1.50 -0.46
N ALA A 16 13.54 1.80 -0.75
CA ALA A 16 12.43 0.94 -0.39
C ALA A 16 12.55 -0.45 -1.05
N LEU A 17 12.97 -0.50 -2.34
CA LEU A 17 13.25 -1.76 -3.04
C LEU A 17 14.43 -2.52 -2.43
N LEU A 18 15.46 -1.84 -1.94
CA LEU A 18 16.57 -2.49 -1.25
C LEU A 18 16.13 -3.11 0.09
N PHE A 19 15.25 -2.44 0.81
CA PHE A 19 14.83 -2.84 2.15
C PHE A 19 13.60 -3.73 2.20
N HIS A 20 12.85 -3.90 1.10
CA HIS A 20 11.57 -4.65 1.14
C HIS A 20 11.69 -6.06 1.73
N ASP A 21 12.81 -6.72 1.50
CA ASP A 21 13.10 -8.09 1.92
C ASP A 21 14.11 -8.20 3.08
N ILE A 22 14.44 -7.09 3.75
CA ILE A 22 15.52 -7.03 4.75
C ILE A 22 15.36 -8.00 5.92
N ALA A 23 14.13 -8.39 6.25
CA ALA A 23 13.84 -9.32 7.34
C ALA A 23 13.79 -10.80 6.91
N LYS A 24 13.96 -11.14 5.62
CA LYS A 24 13.96 -12.55 5.19
C LYS A 24 14.95 -13.43 5.94
N PRO A 25 16.20 -13.00 6.24
CA PRO A 25 17.12 -13.81 7.03
C PRO A 25 16.62 -14.14 8.44
N GLN A 26 15.82 -13.26 9.04
CA GLN A 26 15.32 -13.40 10.43
C GLN A 26 13.99 -14.16 10.48
N THR A 27 13.29 -14.27 9.37
CA THR A 27 11.98 -14.93 9.27
C THR A 27 12.04 -16.21 8.43
N ALA A 28 13.25 -16.64 8.07
CA ALA A 28 13.45 -17.87 7.33
C ALA A 28 13.05 -19.08 8.18
N ASP A 29 12.13 -19.88 7.67
CA ASP A 29 11.72 -21.15 8.23
C ASP A 29 11.78 -22.24 7.15
N TRP A 30 12.25 -23.43 7.50
CA TRP A 30 12.40 -24.51 6.55
C TRP A 30 11.10 -25.31 6.44
N ASN A 31 10.52 -25.35 5.26
CA ASN A 31 9.38 -26.22 4.96
C ASN A 31 9.87 -27.58 4.51
N GLU A 32 9.79 -28.59 5.38
CA GLU A 32 10.25 -29.95 5.11
C GLU A 32 9.46 -30.63 3.99
N GLU A 33 8.17 -30.41 3.91
CA GLU A 33 7.31 -31.00 2.87
C GLU A 33 7.59 -30.43 1.48
N GLY A 34 7.87 -29.12 1.41
CA GLY A 34 8.12 -28.41 0.16
C GLY A 34 9.59 -28.38 -0.27
N GLY A 35 10.53 -28.62 0.65
CA GLY A 35 11.96 -28.54 0.38
C GLY A 35 12.46 -27.12 0.07
N PHE A 36 11.84 -26.09 0.66
CA PHE A 36 12.21 -24.67 0.47
C PHE A 36 12.01 -23.86 1.75
N HIS A 37 12.68 -22.71 1.81
CA HIS A 37 12.45 -21.74 2.89
C HIS A 37 11.18 -20.93 2.66
N THR A 38 10.42 -20.72 3.73
CA THR A 38 9.33 -19.73 3.84
C THR A 38 9.82 -18.53 4.64
N PHE A 39 9.16 -17.38 4.47
CA PHE A 39 9.54 -16.10 5.08
C PHE A 39 8.31 -15.36 5.61
N TYR A 40 7.44 -16.06 6.34
CA TYR A 40 6.19 -15.47 6.81
C TYR A 40 6.45 -14.27 7.73
N GLY A 41 5.75 -13.16 7.45
CA GLY A 41 5.81 -11.94 8.26
C GLY A 41 7.08 -11.09 8.05
N HIS A 42 7.91 -11.38 7.04
CA HIS A 42 9.10 -10.57 6.75
C HIS A 42 8.76 -9.15 6.34
N ASP A 43 7.59 -8.90 5.76
CA ASP A 43 7.04 -7.60 5.46
C ASP A 43 6.90 -6.73 6.72
N LYS A 44 6.20 -7.21 7.73
CA LYS A 44 6.00 -6.51 9.01
C LYS A 44 7.28 -6.37 9.82
N GLN A 45 8.05 -7.45 9.89
CA GLN A 45 9.32 -7.44 10.59
C GLN A 45 10.32 -6.51 9.90
N GLY A 46 10.33 -6.47 8.56
CA GLY A 46 11.15 -5.56 7.76
C GLY A 46 10.80 -4.10 8.01
N ALA A 47 9.52 -3.76 8.02
CA ALA A 47 9.07 -2.41 8.36
C ALA A 47 9.55 -1.98 9.75
N LYS A 48 9.46 -2.87 10.74
CA LYS A 48 9.98 -2.61 12.09
C LYS A 48 11.49 -2.41 12.10
N LEU A 49 12.25 -3.26 11.41
CA LEU A 49 13.70 -3.12 11.30
C LEU A 49 14.12 -1.79 10.68
N VAL A 50 13.41 -1.33 9.64
CA VAL A 50 13.66 -0.02 9.03
C VAL A 50 13.49 1.11 10.05
N LEU A 51 12.42 1.11 10.82
CA LEU A 51 12.16 2.15 11.82
C LEU A 51 13.12 2.11 13.00
N ASP A 52 13.52 0.92 13.46
CA ASP A 52 14.35 0.75 14.65
C ASP A 52 15.84 1.02 14.38
N ASN A 53 16.35 0.64 13.20
CA ASN A 53 17.79 0.60 12.95
C ASN A 53 18.32 1.71 12.02
N TYR A 54 17.44 2.39 11.31
CA TYR A 54 17.84 3.40 10.32
C TYR A 54 17.35 4.81 10.67
N ASN A 55 16.97 5.04 11.94
CA ASN A 55 16.73 6.38 12.41
C ASN A 55 18.07 7.17 12.47
N ASN A 56 18.01 8.48 12.31
CA ASN A 56 19.19 9.35 12.14
C ASN A 56 20.22 9.32 13.28
N GLU A 57 19.89 8.75 14.42
CA GLU A 57 20.79 8.73 15.59
C GLU A 57 21.76 7.55 15.55
N VAL A 58 21.47 6.49 14.79
CA VAL A 58 22.21 5.21 14.86
C VAL A 58 22.56 4.64 13.49
N GLY A 59 21.91 5.06 12.41
CA GLY A 59 22.08 4.44 11.10
C GLY A 59 23.17 5.08 10.23
N PRO A 60 23.73 4.34 9.26
CA PRO A 60 24.72 4.84 8.31
C PRO A 60 24.13 5.79 7.25
N PHE A 61 22.80 5.97 7.24
CA PHE A 61 22.08 6.75 6.23
C PHE A 61 21.33 7.90 6.89
N GLU A 62 21.34 9.06 6.24
CA GLU A 62 20.64 10.27 6.69
C GLU A 62 19.23 10.33 6.12
N PHE A 63 18.31 9.52 6.66
CA PHE A 63 16.89 9.61 6.31
C PHE A 63 16.15 10.54 7.28
N SER A 64 15.27 11.35 6.77
CA SER A 64 14.26 12.03 7.59
C SER A 64 13.27 11.02 8.16
N LYS A 65 12.64 11.37 9.28
CA LYS A 65 11.59 10.52 9.88
C LYS A 65 10.47 10.17 8.88
N LYS A 66 10.11 11.13 8.01
CA LYS A 66 9.08 10.92 6.98
C LYS A 66 9.53 9.90 5.94
N GLU A 67 10.77 9.97 5.49
CA GLU A 67 11.33 9.01 4.52
C GLU A 67 11.38 7.60 5.10
N LEU A 68 11.82 7.45 6.36
CA LEU A 68 11.80 6.14 7.03
C LEU A 68 10.38 5.59 7.18
N GLN A 69 9.42 6.42 7.54
CA GLN A 69 8.02 6.01 7.61
C GLN A 69 7.49 5.58 6.24
N SER A 70 7.88 6.27 5.18
CA SER A 70 7.50 5.92 3.80
C SER A 70 8.11 4.59 3.36
N ILE A 71 9.40 4.37 3.62
CA ILE A 71 10.09 3.10 3.33
C ILE A 71 9.44 1.96 4.14
N ALA A 72 9.24 2.15 5.45
CA ALA A 72 8.65 1.15 6.32
C ALA A 72 7.22 0.78 5.90
N TRP A 73 6.39 1.78 5.56
CA TRP A 73 5.04 1.54 5.06
C TRP A 73 5.07 0.73 3.75
N THR A 74 5.98 1.06 2.84
CA THR A 74 6.13 0.33 1.57
C THR A 74 6.59 -1.11 1.81
N THR A 75 7.54 -1.32 2.73
CA THR A 75 8.02 -2.64 3.14
C THR A 75 6.89 -3.48 3.75
N ASP A 76 6.06 -2.92 4.62
CA ASP A 76 4.90 -3.62 5.23
C ASP A 76 3.83 -4.02 4.20
N ASN A 77 3.73 -3.30 3.09
CA ASN A 77 2.66 -3.49 2.11
C ASN A 77 3.10 -4.17 0.80
N HIS A 78 4.41 -4.45 0.58
CA HIS A 78 4.90 -4.96 -0.70
C HIS A 78 4.37 -6.35 -1.06
N LEU A 79 4.10 -7.21 -0.06
CA LEU A 79 3.47 -8.52 -0.26
C LEU A 79 1.95 -8.44 -0.45
N GLY A 80 1.40 -7.27 -0.38
CA GLY A 80 -0.04 -7.03 -0.25
C GLY A 80 -0.89 -7.54 -1.39
N LYS A 81 -0.40 -8.50 -2.22
CA LYS A 81 -1.18 -9.13 -3.28
C LYS A 81 -2.15 -8.14 -3.92
N PHE A 82 -1.64 -6.94 -4.17
CA PHE A 82 -2.53 -5.86 -4.56
C PHE A 82 -3.19 -6.10 -5.92
N TRP A 83 -2.60 -6.97 -6.73
CA TRP A 83 -3.25 -7.55 -7.91
C TRP A 83 -4.39 -8.54 -7.58
N GLU A 84 -4.44 -9.08 -6.35
CA GLU A 84 -5.54 -9.90 -5.85
C GLU A 84 -6.49 -9.08 -4.96
N MET A 85 -6.33 -7.78 -4.86
CA MET A 85 -7.19 -6.93 -4.05
C MET A 85 -8.58 -6.83 -4.64
N THR A 86 -9.43 -7.72 -4.20
CA THR A 86 -10.87 -7.70 -4.50
C THR A 86 -11.67 -6.86 -3.50
N LYS A 87 -11.04 -6.45 -2.38
CA LYS A 87 -11.70 -5.67 -1.32
C LYS A 87 -11.56 -4.17 -1.58
N PRO A 88 -12.64 -3.44 -1.87
CA PRO A 88 -12.62 -2.00 -2.14
C PRO A 88 -11.90 -1.17 -1.07
N MET A 89 -12.05 -1.55 0.21
CA MET A 89 -11.39 -0.89 1.34
C MET A 89 -9.86 -0.92 1.27
N LYS A 90 -9.26 -2.04 0.85
CA LYS A 90 -7.79 -2.12 0.73
C LYS A 90 -7.28 -1.26 -0.42
N VAL A 91 -7.98 -1.30 -1.55
CA VAL A 91 -7.66 -0.45 -2.71
C VAL A 91 -7.77 1.02 -2.35
N SER A 92 -8.82 1.41 -1.64
CA SER A 92 -9.02 2.79 -1.19
C SER A 92 -7.97 3.24 -0.18
N ALA A 93 -7.63 2.42 0.81
CA ALA A 93 -6.60 2.75 1.79
C ALA A 93 -5.24 2.97 1.12
N MET A 94 -4.88 2.14 0.15
CA MET A 94 -3.65 2.29 -0.62
C MET A 94 -3.68 3.48 -1.57
N ARG A 95 -4.78 3.68 -2.28
CA ARG A 95 -4.99 4.81 -3.19
C ARG A 95 -4.78 6.16 -2.51
N ASN A 96 -5.24 6.30 -1.28
CA ASN A 96 -5.15 7.54 -0.51
C ASN A 96 -3.79 7.71 0.19
N ASN A 97 -2.93 6.70 0.18
CA ASN A 97 -1.61 6.81 0.75
C ASN A 97 -0.65 7.53 -0.21
N GLU A 98 0.09 8.52 0.29
CA GLU A 98 1.08 9.26 -0.50
C GLU A 98 2.21 8.36 -1.04
N ASN A 99 2.44 7.20 -0.41
CA ASN A 99 3.48 6.25 -0.78
C ASN A 99 3.01 5.22 -1.83
N TRP A 100 1.77 5.33 -2.34
CA TRP A 100 1.27 4.43 -3.39
C TRP A 100 2.19 4.33 -4.61
N PRO A 101 2.71 5.45 -5.20
CA PRO A 101 3.63 5.35 -6.32
C PRO A 101 4.90 4.57 -5.99
N MET A 102 5.47 4.77 -4.81
CA MET A 102 6.66 4.04 -4.37
C MET A 102 6.38 2.55 -4.15
N LEU A 103 5.20 2.18 -3.66
CA LEU A 103 4.78 0.78 -3.55
C LEU A 103 4.71 0.12 -4.93
N VAL A 104 4.16 0.82 -5.94
CA VAL A 104 4.14 0.32 -7.33
C VAL A 104 5.56 0.10 -7.85
N GLU A 105 6.49 1.04 -7.60
CA GLU A 105 7.91 0.89 -7.98
C GLU A 105 8.52 -0.37 -7.35
N VAL A 106 8.30 -0.59 -6.05
CA VAL A 106 8.86 -1.73 -5.31
C VAL A 106 8.30 -3.05 -5.81
N VAL A 107 6.97 -3.16 -5.93
CA VAL A 107 6.32 -4.40 -6.40
C VAL A 107 6.70 -4.72 -7.85
N THR A 108 6.84 -3.70 -8.70
CA THR A 108 7.33 -3.88 -10.06
C THR A 108 8.77 -4.37 -10.06
N GLY A 109 9.65 -3.75 -9.27
CA GLY A 109 11.05 -4.13 -9.16
C GLY A 109 11.25 -5.54 -8.60
N ASP A 110 10.51 -5.91 -7.57
CA ASP A 110 10.50 -7.27 -7.01
C ASP A 110 10.01 -8.29 -8.06
N THR A 111 8.90 -8.00 -8.74
CA THR A 111 8.38 -8.84 -9.82
C THR A 111 9.42 -9.05 -10.93
N MET A 112 10.15 -8.00 -11.33
CA MET A 112 11.23 -8.09 -12.31
C MET A 112 12.43 -8.90 -11.80
N GLY A 113 12.66 -8.94 -10.49
CA GLY A 113 13.70 -9.75 -9.84
C GLY A 113 13.38 -11.25 -9.79
N ILE A 114 12.11 -11.61 -9.82
CA ILE A 114 11.64 -12.99 -9.76
C ILE A 114 11.80 -13.64 -11.16
N ARG A 115 12.79 -14.51 -11.30
CA ARG A 115 13.04 -15.24 -12.56
C ARG A 115 12.21 -16.53 -12.73
N ARG A 116 11.26 -16.79 -11.86
CA ARG A 116 10.42 -17.99 -11.93
C ARG A 116 9.28 -17.78 -12.93
N GLY A 117 9.15 -18.66 -13.89
CA GLY A 117 8.00 -18.70 -14.80
C GLY A 117 8.20 -18.12 -16.21
N GLY A 118 9.39 -17.64 -16.54
CA GLY A 118 9.72 -17.16 -17.89
C GLY A 118 9.19 -15.75 -18.20
N ASP A 119 9.56 -15.26 -19.40
CA ASP A 119 9.27 -13.89 -19.84
C ASP A 119 7.77 -13.61 -19.99
N GLU A 120 6.96 -14.60 -20.38
CA GLU A 120 5.51 -14.45 -20.55
C GLU A 120 4.78 -14.22 -19.23
N GLN A 121 5.12 -14.98 -18.17
CA GLN A 121 4.52 -14.80 -16.86
C GLN A 121 4.94 -13.47 -16.21
N LEU A 122 6.19 -13.06 -16.44
CA LEU A 122 6.66 -11.75 -16.01
C LEU A 122 5.88 -10.63 -16.70
N ALA A 123 5.72 -10.71 -18.02
CA ALA A 123 4.96 -9.73 -18.78
C ALA A 123 3.51 -9.63 -18.29
N ALA A 124 2.82 -10.76 -18.09
CA ALA A 124 1.45 -10.79 -17.59
C ALA A 124 1.31 -10.16 -16.18
N ARG A 125 2.28 -10.39 -15.28
CA ARG A 125 2.28 -9.75 -13.95
C ARG A 125 2.50 -8.24 -14.03
N ILE A 126 3.41 -7.78 -14.85
CA ILE A 126 3.64 -6.34 -15.06
C ILE A 126 2.38 -5.69 -15.65
N GLU A 127 1.72 -6.33 -16.59
CA GLU A 127 0.46 -5.85 -17.16
C GLU A 127 -0.64 -5.72 -16.09
N GLN A 128 -0.80 -6.73 -15.21
CA GLN A 128 -1.74 -6.64 -14.08
C GLN A 128 -1.42 -5.49 -13.12
N ILE A 129 -0.14 -5.26 -12.81
CA ILE A 129 0.28 -4.12 -11.98
C ILE A 129 -0.12 -2.80 -12.64
N ASN A 130 0.11 -2.66 -13.94
CA ASN A 130 -0.23 -1.47 -14.70
C ASN A 130 -1.75 -1.23 -14.73
N GLU A 131 -2.54 -2.25 -15.04
CA GLU A 131 -4.00 -2.16 -15.05
C GLU A 131 -4.57 -1.72 -13.70
N ILE A 132 -4.07 -2.28 -12.59
CA ILE A 132 -4.52 -1.89 -11.25
C ILE A 132 -4.12 -0.46 -10.95
N THR A 133 -2.89 -0.08 -11.32
CA THR A 133 -2.39 1.28 -11.13
C THR A 133 -3.22 2.29 -11.91
N GLU A 134 -3.56 2.00 -13.16
CA GLU A 134 -4.43 2.84 -13.97
C GLU A 134 -5.83 2.98 -13.36
N LYS A 135 -6.46 1.87 -12.96
CA LYS A 135 -7.77 1.90 -12.28
C LYS A 135 -7.76 2.72 -11.00
N VAL A 136 -6.70 2.60 -10.19
CA VAL A 136 -6.53 3.40 -8.97
C VAL A 136 -6.38 4.88 -9.30
N ASN A 137 -5.58 5.22 -10.32
CA ASN A 137 -5.36 6.61 -10.73
C ASN A 137 -6.63 7.22 -11.34
N GLU A 138 -7.36 6.48 -12.17
CA GLU A 138 -8.64 6.92 -12.72
C GLU A 138 -9.68 7.20 -11.63
N GLN A 139 -9.81 6.31 -10.65
CA GLN A 139 -10.71 6.55 -9.53
C GLN A 139 -10.28 7.76 -8.69
N LYS A 140 -8.98 7.91 -8.44
CA LYS A 140 -8.44 9.07 -7.75
C LYS A 140 -8.71 10.37 -8.50
N ALA A 141 -8.61 10.36 -9.83
CA ALA A 141 -8.95 11.50 -10.67
C ALA A 141 -10.43 11.86 -10.62
N LYS A 142 -11.33 10.86 -10.56
CA LYS A 142 -12.79 11.05 -10.50
C LYS A 142 -13.27 11.54 -9.13
N THR A 143 -12.74 10.97 -8.04
CA THR A 143 -13.24 11.20 -6.67
C THR A 143 -12.36 12.14 -5.84
N GLY A 144 -11.16 12.43 -6.31
CA GLY A 144 -10.16 13.20 -5.56
C GLY A 144 -9.55 12.42 -4.39
N ASN A 145 -8.71 13.11 -3.62
CA ASN A 145 -8.19 12.59 -2.35
C ASN A 145 -9.20 12.86 -1.23
N ARG A 146 -9.20 12.01 -0.21
CA ARG A 146 -9.94 12.31 1.01
C ARG A 146 -9.52 13.69 1.55
N PRO A 147 -10.47 14.62 1.77
CA PRO A 147 -10.17 15.96 2.22
C PRO A 147 -9.40 15.97 3.55
N GLN A 148 -8.48 16.92 3.69
CA GLN A 148 -7.78 17.11 4.95
C GLN A 148 -8.78 17.47 6.05
N GLY A 149 -8.69 16.80 7.19
CA GLY A 149 -9.63 17.02 8.31
C GLY A 149 -10.98 16.34 8.16
N PHE A 150 -11.23 15.58 7.08
CA PHE A 150 -12.50 14.89 6.83
C PHE A 150 -12.95 13.98 7.99
N ALA A 151 -12.00 13.35 8.70
CA ALA A 151 -12.34 12.56 9.90
C ALA A 151 -13.01 13.40 10.99
N LYS A 152 -12.64 14.68 11.16
CA LYS A 152 -13.31 15.60 12.09
C LYS A 152 -14.74 15.90 11.65
N GLN A 153 -14.95 16.11 10.35
CA GLN A 153 -16.27 16.32 9.78
C GLN A 153 -17.17 15.09 10.01
N VAL A 154 -16.65 13.88 9.76
CA VAL A 154 -17.38 12.62 10.04
C VAL A 154 -17.78 12.51 11.51
N ILE A 155 -16.87 12.82 12.44
CA ILE A 155 -17.16 12.81 13.88
C ILE A 155 -18.30 13.79 14.22
N GLN A 156 -18.24 15.02 13.69
CA GLN A 156 -19.20 16.07 13.97
C GLN A 156 -20.58 15.77 13.37
N GLU A 157 -20.63 15.35 12.10
CA GLU A 157 -21.90 15.18 11.39
C GLU A 157 -22.62 13.88 11.74
N LEU A 158 -21.89 12.81 12.05
CA LEU A 158 -22.48 11.52 12.43
C LEU A 158 -22.53 11.30 13.94
N ASN A 159 -21.97 12.22 14.75
CA ASN A 159 -21.85 12.12 16.21
C ASN A 159 -21.25 10.78 16.68
N VAL A 160 -20.23 10.29 15.98
CA VAL A 160 -19.58 8.99 16.23
C VAL A 160 -18.36 9.13 17.14
N LYS A 161 -18.04 8.07 17.90
CA LYS A 161 -16.93 8.03 18.87
C LYS A 161 -16.13 6.73 18.74
N ASN A 162 -14.87 6.80 19.09
CA ASN A 162 -13.98 5.63 19.20
C ASN A 162 -13.98 4.73 17.93
N GLN A 163 -14.33 3.46 18.07
CA GLN A 163 -14.35 2.49 16.97
C GLN A 163 -15.36 2.83 15.88
N GLU A 164 -16.46 3.54 16.21
CA GLU A 164 -17.47 3.95 15.22
C GLU A 164 -16.90 4.90 14.16
N ILE A 165 -15.88 5.68 14.51
CA ILE A 165 -15.20 6.58 13.57
C ILE A 165 -14.55 5.78 12.45
N SER A 166 -13.84 4.71 12.81
CA SER A 166 -13.18 3.83 11.83
C SER A 166 -14.20 3.11 10.96
N ILE A 167 -15.31 2.65 11.54
CA ILE A 167 -16.40 2.01 10.81
C ILE A 167 -17.01 2.99 9.79
N ALA A 168 -17.35 4.20 10.22
CA ALA A 168 -17.93 5.22 9.35
C ALA A 168 -16.99 5.63 8.22
N LEU A 169 -15.70 5.84 8.52
CA LEU A 169 -14.69 6.15 7.51
C LEU A 169 -14.53 5.01 6.50
N ASN A 170 -14.58 3.76 6.94
CA ASN A 170 -14.48 2.59 6.06
C ASN A 170 -15.71 2.47 5.14
N GLU A 171 -16.92 2.69 5.64
CA GLU A 171 -18.14 2.69 4.83
C GLU A 171 -18.13 3.81 3.78
N ILE A 172 -17.66 5.02 4.15
CA ILE A 172 -17.48 6.14 3.22
C ILE A 172 -16.46 5.77 2.13
N GLU A 173 -15.31 5.22 2.52
CA GLU A 173 -14.30 4.78 1.58
C GLU A 173 -14.82 3.69 0.62
N GLU A 174 -15.66 2.79 1.10
CA GLU A 174 -16.30 1.78 0.27
C GLU A 174 -17.23 2.42 -0.77
N LEU A 175 -18.08 3.35 -0.37
CA LEU A 175 -18.99 4.06 -1.29
C LEU A 175 -18.22 4.81 -2.38
N VAL A 176 -17.14 5.50 -1.99
CA VAL A 176 -16.28 6.25 -2.93
C VAL A 176 -15.51 5.30 -3.85
N SER A 177 -14.90 4.24 -3.30
CA SER A 177 -14.05 3.32 -4.06
C SER A 177 -14.81 2.43 -5.02
N THR A 178 -16.08 2.13 -4.72
CA THR A 178 -16.96 1.35 -5.61
C THR A 178 -17.64 2.23 -6.68
N GLY A 179 -17.46 3.56 -6.61
CA GLY A 179 -18.10 4.51 -7.55
C GLY A 179 -19.60 4.67 -7.33
N GLN A 180 -20.13 4.21 -6.18
CA GLN A 180 -21.54 4.43 -5.83
C GLN A 180 -21.86 5.90 -5.61
N VAL A 181 -20.85 6.69 -5.24
CA VAL A 181 -20.89 8.14 -5.09
C VAL A 181 -19.69 8.78 -5.77
N GLN A 182 -19.80 10.08 -6.07
CA GLN A 182 -18.78 10.83 -6.80
C GLN A 182 -17.81 11.60 -5.87
N SER A 183 -18.15 11.75 -4.59
CA SER A 183 -17.36 12.52 -3.63
C SER A 183 -17.48 12.00 -2.21
N TYR A 184 -16.53 12.40 -1.37
CA TYR A 184 -16.55 12.11 0.08
C TYR A 184 -17.72 12.78 0.79
N ASP A 185 -18.10 14.00 0.39
CA ASP A 185 -19.24 14.71 0.96
C ASP A 185 -20.57 14.03 0.62
N GLU A 186 -20.71 13.53 -0.60
CA GLU A 186 -21.87 12.75 -1.02
C GLU A 186 -21.95 11.43 -0.22
N ALA A 187 -20.83 10.73 -0.05
CA ALA A 187 -20.75 9.51 0.76
C ALA A 187 -21.17 9.75 2.21
N LEU A 188 -20.70 10.87 2.81
CA LEU A 188 -21.07 11.26 4.16
C LEU A 188 -22.59 11.56 4.26
N GLY A 189 -23.17 12.21 3.27
CA GLY A 189 -24.61 12.46 3.16
C GLY A 189 -25.42 11.16 3.10
N VAL A 190 -24.99 10.19 2.29
CA VAL A 190 -25.61 8.86 2.20
C VAL A 190 -25.56 8.14 3.55
N LEU A 191 -24.42 8.17 4.22
CA LEU A 191 -24.24 7.50 5.51
C LEU A 191 -25.09 8.15 6.60
N LYS A 192 -25.17 9.49 6.60
CA LYS A 192 -26.02 10.26 7.50
C LYS A 192 -27.51 9.91 7.35
N THR A 193 -27.98 9.77 6.12
CA THR A 193 -29.36 9.38 5.83
C THR A 193 -29.63 7.96 6.32
N LYS A 194 -28.72 7.02 6.08
CA LYS A 194 -28.86 5.61 6.54
C LYS A 194 -28.94 5.48 8.07
N ARG A 195 -28.24 6.36 8.81
CA ARG A 195 -28.20 6.31 10.28
C ARG A 195 -29.41 7.00 10.94
N ASN A 196 -30.10 7.84 10.20
CA ASN A 196 -31.29 8.54 10.68
C ASN A 196 -32.61 7.84 10.27
N ALA A 197 -32.54 6.78 9.49
CA ALA A 197 -33.68 5.95 9.07
C ALA A 197 -33.89 4.75 10.00
#